data_24809b4d9b1ff78c7265a9157c21d438
#
_entry.id   24809b4d9b1ff78c7265a9157c21d438
#
_cell.length_a   1.000
_cell.length_b   1.000
_cell.length_c   1.000
_cell.angle_alpha   90.00
_cell.angle_beta   90.00
_cell.angle_gamma   90.00
#
_symmetry.space_group_name_H-M   'P 1'
#
loop_
_entity.id
_entity.type
_entity.pdbx_description
1 polymer ?
#
loop_
_entity_poly.entity_id
_entity_poly.type
_entity_poly.pdbx_seq_one_letter_code
_entity_poly.pdbx_strand_id
1 'polypeptide(L)'
;MGAPVRLASASRGLVAAVQDTALGVTRDPRTARVLRAGPRVGSFLLKGGRAGRSADPDEALFSMRPSPLLALEALVDEVLIAIFHHPDLVPADDDFAPAGEDVTRAHELFAARGWLTDPASYHESPPSPDDERARHARVPGIGYDRLSFTSGYEPHAGEPGRERWLSHEANRTVHAWVSPAPGRAHRTWLVCAPGFGMGTHAFVDLRAFRTPALHGKGINVAVPVLPLHGPRASGRIRGEDLMTIDMVDSLHGIAQAVWDVRRLIGWLRVSQRAERIGLIGYSFGALVASVVAALEADLACVVAGIPLVDLPEMFRLHSGPHVAELAEAHGVMGTLADDVHRVVSPLAMPCRVPLERRYIFAGLGDRMSTFDQALRLWNHWDRPAMGAYQGGHVGFFWSMTARRLVNEAIEAWLVP
;
A
#
# COMPACT_ATOMS: atom_id res chain seq x y z
N MET A 1 -17.35 -53.11 44.61
CA MET A 1 -16.30 -52.09 44.69
C MET A 1 -15.54 -52.07 43.35
N GLY A 2 -15.77 -51.09 42.45
CA GLY A 2 -15.13 -51.08 41.14
C GLY A 2 -15.69 -50.06 40.15
N ALA A 3 -15.84 -48.80 40.55
CA ALA A 3 -16.32 -47.79 39.60
C ALA A 3 -15.75 -46.34 39.68
N PRO A 4 -14.65 -46.01 40.38
CA PRO A 4 -14.14 -44.65 40.25
C PRO A 4 -12.93 -44.47 39.31
N VAL A 5 -12.33 -45.53 38.74
CA VAL A 5 -11.06 -45.40 37.98
C VAL A 5 -11.27 -45.05 36.48
N ARG A 6 -12.46 -45.29 35.92
CA ARG A 6 -12.72 -45.02 34.47
C ARG A 6 -13.12 -43.58 34.17
N LEU A 7 -13.59 -42.79 35.12
CA LEU A 7 -13.95 -41.38 34.92
C LEU A 7 -12.73 -40.46 34.94
N ALA A 8 -11.68 -40.77 35.68
CA ALA A 8 -10.46 -39.97 35.77
C ALA A 8 -9.52 -40.10 34.53
N SER A 9 -9.63 -41.18 33.76
CA SER A 9 -8.86 -41.35 32.53
C SER A 9 -9.54 -40.68 31.32
N ALA A 10 -10.85 -40.63 31.27
CA ALA A 10 -11.61 -39.95 30.22
C ALA A 10 -11.48 -38.41 30.31
N SER A 11 -11.46 -37.87 31.53
CA SER A 11 -11.27 -36.42 31.74
C SER A 11 -9.87 -35.94 31.40
N ARG A 12 -8.83 -36.77 31.65
CA ARG A 12 -7.46 -36.44 31.25
C ARG A 12 -7.26 -36.50 29.75
N GLY A 13 -7.88 -37.43 29.05
CA GLY A 13 -7.84 -37.51 27.58
C GLY A 13 -8.56 -36.33 26.91
N LEU A 14 -9.70 -35.90 27.48
CA LEU A 14 -10.43 -34.73 26.96
C LEU A 14 -9.66 -33.42 27.19
N VAL A 15 -9.04 -33.25 28.35
CA VAL A 15 -8.19 -32.08 28.67
C VAL A 15 -6.94 -32.07 27.78
N ALA A 16 -6.29 -33.21 27.55
CA ALA A 16 -5.16 -33.30 26.63
C ALA A 16 -5.58 -33.03 25.18
N ALA A 17 -6.72 -33.57 24.71
CA ALA A 17 -7.24 -33.32 23.37
C ALA A 17 -7.66 -31.83 23.20
N VAL A 18 -8.25 -31.21 24.22
CA VAL A 18 -8.56 -29.75 24.19
C VAL A 18 -7.29 -28.91 24.24
N GLN A 19 -6.28 -29.34 25.01
CA GLN A 19 -4.98 -28.67 25.04
C GLN A 19 -4.22 -28.83 23.73
N ASP A 20 -4.22 -30.01 23.10
CA ASP A 20 -3.60 -30.24 21.79
C ASP A 20 -4.35 -29.48 20.67
N THR A 21 -5.68 -29.42 20.73
CA THR A 21 -6.48 -28.63 19.79
C THR A 21 -6.24 -27.14 20.00
N ALA A 22 -6.17 -26.68 21.26
CA ALA A 22 -5.85 -25.28 21.58
C ALA A 22 -4.41 -24.91 21.20
N LEU A 23 -3.44 -25.82 21.37
CA LEU A 23 -2.04 -25.66 20.95
C LEU A 23 -1.90 -25.70 19.42
N GLY A 24 -2.71 -26.54 18.73
CA GLY A 24 -2.77 -26.55 17.25
C GLY A 24 -3.38 -25.27 16.70
N VAL A 25 -4.46 -24.78 17.29
CA VAL A 25 -5.10 -23.49 16.94
C VAL A 25 -4.18 -22.30 17.21
N THR A 26 -3.32 -22.36 18.25
CA THR A 26 -2.36 -21.29 18.55
C THR A 26 -1.08 -21.36 17.72
N ARG A 27 -0.82 -22.45 17.00
CA ARG A 27 0.32 -22.59 16.08
C ARG A 27 0.06 -21.95 14.71
N ASP A 28 -1.18 -21.82 14.28
CA ASP A 28 -1.51 -21.04 13.08
C ASP A 28 -1.30 -19.53 13.39
N PRO A 29 -0.37 -18.87 12.69
CA PRO A 29 -0.03 -17.46 12.97
C PRO A 29 -1.24 -16.53 12.88
N ARG A 30 -2.19 -16.77 11.98
CA ARG A 30 -3.43 -15.98 11.82
C ARG A 30 -4.33 -16.13 13.03
N THR A 31 -4.61 -17.37 13.39
CA THR A 31 -5.49 -17.67 14.54
C THR A 31 -4.88 -17.11 15.83
N ALA A 32 -3.56 -17.27 16.02
CA ALA A 32 -2.85 -16.70 17.14
C ALA A 32 -2.93 -15.16 17.14
N ARG A 33 -2.84 -14.51 15.98
CA ARG A 33 -2.96 -13.05 15.88
C ARG A 33 -4.37 -12.56 16.14
N VAL A 34 -5.39 -13.20 15.58
CA VAL A 34 -6.80 -12.87 15.84
C VAL A 34 -7.16 -13.04 17.31
N LEU A 35 -6.75 -14.15 17.95
CA LEU A 35 -6.96 -14.37 19.38
C LEU A 35 -6.27 -13.33 20.28
N ARG A 36 -5.16 -12.76 19.82
CA ARG A 36 -4.41 -11.71 20.54
C ARG A 36 -4.80 -10.29 20.12
N ALA A 37 -5.71 -10.12 19.16
CA ALA A 37 -6.11 -8.81 18.68
C ALA A 37 -6.68 -7.93 19.80
N GLY A 38 -7.59 -8.48 20.62
CA GLY A 38 -8.18 -7.75 21.75
C GLY A 38 -7.14 -7.22 22.74
N PRO A 39 -6.26 -8.08 23.33
CA PRO A 39 -5.17 -7.65 24.19
C PRO A 39 -4.20 -6.66 23.54
N ARG A 40 -3.88 -6.82 22.25
CA ARG A 40 -3.01 -5.90 21.50
C ARG A 40 -3.64 -4.52 21.35
N VAL A 41 -4.91 -4.46 20.97
CA VAL A 41 -5.67 -3.20 20.87
C VAL A 41 -5.77 -2.54 22.24
N GLY A 42 -6.09 -3.31 23.29
CA GLY A 42 -6.12 -2.79 24.66
C GLY A 42 -4.78 -2.17 25.09
N SER A 43 -3.67 -2.88 24.88
CA SER A 43 -2.33 -2.36 25.18
C SER A 43 -1.96 -1.12 24.35
N PHE A 44 -2.35 -1.09 23.07
CA PHE A 44 -2.14 0.07 22.19
C PHE A 44 -2.90 1.30 22.68
N LEU A 45 -4.17 1.15 23.01
CA LEU A 45 -5.01 2.25 23.51
C LEU A 45 -4.52 2.78 24.86
N LEU A 46 -4.07 1.89 25.77
CA LEU A 46 -3.53 2.27 27.06
C LEU A 46 -2.19 3.01 26.96
N LYS A 47 -1.37 2.65 25.97
CA LYS A 47 -0.08 3.33 25.73
C LYS A 47 -0.24 4.67 25.01
N GLY A 48 -1.45 5.02 24.56
CA GLY A 48 -1.79 6.31 23.99
C GLY A 48 -1.18 6.62 22.62
N GLY A 49 -0.73 5.59 21.88
CA GLY A 49 -0.01 5.79 20.62
C GLY A 49 1.31 6.56 20.79
N ARG A 50 2.23 6.48 19.83
CA ARG A 50 3.50 7.23 19.92
C ARG A 50 3.36 8.72 19.65
N ALA A 51 2.34 9.14 18.90
CA ALA A 51 2.14 10.52 18.47
C ALA A 51 2.03 11.57 19.61
N GLY A 52 1.78 11.17 20.84
CA GLY A 52 1.71 12.07 21.99
C GLY A 52 3.01 12.28 22.77
N ARG A 53 4.16 11.79 22.28
CA ARG A 53 5.45 11.84 22.98
C ARG A 53 6.56 12.57 22.23
N SER A 54 6.24 13.22 21.10
CA SER A 54 7.23 14.00 20.37
C SER A 54 7.61 15.26 21.15
N ALA A 55 8.90 15.59 21.14
CA ALA A 55 9.40 16.88 21.64
C ALA A 55 9.12 18.03 20.65
N ASP A 56 8.69 17.72 19.43
CA ASP A 56 8.30 18.71 18.43
C ASP A 56 6.86 19.21 18.71
N PRO A 57 6.67 20.54 18.94
CA PRO A 57 5.36 21.12 19.23
C PRO A 57 4.33 20.86 18.14
N ASP A 58 4.74 20.82 16.87
CA ASP A 58 3.83 20.58 15.73
C ASP A 58 3.36 19.14 15.69
N GLU A 59 4.23 18.18 16.03
CA GLU A 59 3.84 16.77 16.15
C GLU A 59 2.98 16.51 17.39
N ALA A 60 3.14 17.29 18.45
CA ALA A 60 2.33 17.20 19.66
C ALA A 60 0.84 17.55 19.42
N LEU A 61 0.51 18.21 18.30
CA LEU A 61 -0.88 18.46 17.89
C LEU A 61 -1.63 17.17 17.55
N PHE A 62 -0.92 16.10 17.20
CA PHE A 62 -1.49 14.83 16.79
C PHE A 62 -1.61 13.86 17.96
N SER A 63 -2.56 14.09 18.85
CA SER A 63 -2.80 13.22 20.00
C SER A 63 -3.96 12.25 19.75
N MET A 64 -3.70 10.96 19.97
CA MET A 64 -4.73 9.93 19.90
C MET A 64 -5.60 9.95 21.16
N ARG A 65 -6.93 9.91 20.96
CA ARG A 65 -7.93 9.82 22.02
C ARG A 65 -8.61 8.46 21.97
N PRO A 66 -8.45 7.60 22.98
CA PRO A 66 -9.14 6.32 23.02
C PRO A 66 -10.67 6.48 22.94
N SER A 67 -11.30 5.69 22.09
CA SER A 67 -12.77 5.62 21.97
C SER A 67 -13.20 4.21 21.57
N PRO A 68 -14.47 3.82 21.82
CA PRO A 68 -14.99 2.53 21.36
C PRO A 68 -14.89 2.32 19.85
N LEU A 69 -15.12 3.38 19.06
CA LEU A 69 -15.00 3.32 17.60
C LEU A 69 -13.55 3.07 17.18
N LEU A 70 -12.59 3.80 17.77
CA LEU A 70 -11.17 3.57 17.52
C LEU A 70 -10.74 2.14 17.90
N ALA A 71 -11.26 1.61 19.01
CA ALA A 71 -10.98 0.23 19.41
C ALA A 71 -11.49 -0.78 18.37
N LEU A 72 -12.71 -0.55 17.84
CA LEU A 72 -13.27 -1.39 16.79
C LEU A 72 -12.47 -1.31 15.48
N GLU A 73 -12.09 -0.12 15.04
CA GLU A 73 -11.28 0.07 13.84
C GLU A 73 -9.89 -0.56 13.98
N ALA A 74 -9.24 -0.37 15.13
CA ALA A 74 -7.96 -1.00 15.42
C ALA A 74 -8.06 -2.54 15.46
N LEU A 75 -9.21 -3.08 15.90
CA LEU A 75 -9.48 -4.52 15.82
C LEU A 75 -9.62 -4.99 14.38
N VAL A 76 -10.31 -4.24 13.53
CA VAL A 76 -10.42 -4.53 12.09
C VAL A 76 -9.03 -4.52 11.45
N ASP A 77 -8.19 -3.54 11.77
CA ASP A 77 -6.81 -3.47 11.28
C ASP A 77 -6.02 -4.74 11.67
N GLU A 78 -6.12 -5.20 12.94
CA GLU A 78 -5.44 -6.43 13.39
C GLU A 78 -5.93 -7.67 12.64
N VAL A 79 -7.23 -7.75 12.30
CA VAL A 79 -7.79 -8.85 11.49
C VAL A 79 -7.26 -8.79 10.06
N LEU A 80 -7.19 -7.60 9.45
CA LEU A 80 -6.64 -7.43 8.11
C LEU A 80 -5.14 -7.78 8.08
N ILE A 81 -4.37 -7.34 9.08
CA ILE A 81 -2.96 -7.72 9.21
C ILE A 81 -2.81 -9.24 9.35
N ALA A 82 -3.75 -9.93 10.02
CA ALA A 82 -3.71 -11.39 10.15
C ALA A 82 -3.80 -12.12 8.78
N ILE A 83 -4.37 -11.47 7.74
CA ILE A 83 -4.39 -12.03 6.38
C ILE A 83 -2.97 -12.22 5.85
N PHE A 84 -2.07 -11.27 6.13
CA PHE A 84 -0.65 -11.37 5.73
C PHE A 84 0.14 -12.44 6.50
N HIS A 85 -0.45 -13.04 7.54
CA HIS A 85 0.12 -14.17 8.27
C HIS A 85 -0.49 -15.50 7.83
N HIS A 86 -1.07 -15.56 6.62
CA HIS A 86 -1.55 -16.81 6.05
C HIS A 86 -0.39 -17.81 5.96
N PRO A 87 -0.55 -19.08 6.36
CA PRO A 87 0.53 -20.07 6.28
C PRO A 87 1.16 -20.19 4.90
N ASP A 88 0.37 -20.04 3.83
CA ASP A 88 0.86 -20.05 2.45
C ASP A 88 1.69 -18.79 2.07
N LEU A 89 1.67 -17.74 2.91
CA LEU A 89 2.46 -16.50 2.74
C LEU A 89 3.65 -16.44 3.71
N VAL A 90 3.73 -17.39 4.65
CA VAL A 90 4.92 -17.50 5.51
C VAL A 90 5.99 -18.24 4.71
N PRO A 91 7.15 -17.60 4.46
CA PRO A 91 8.20 -18.23 3.69
C PRO A 91 8.78 -19.45 4.44
N ALA A 92 9.27 -20.41 3.69
CA ALA A 92 10.05 -21.49 4.27
C ALA A 92 11.44 -20.96 4.72
N ASP A 93 12.05 -21.61 5.71
CA ASP A 93 13.35 -21.17 6.24
C ASP A 93 14.43 -21.12 5.14
N ASP A 94 14.33 -22.01 4.14
CA ASP A 94 15.25 -22.07 3.00
C ASP A 94 15.09 -20.91 1.99
N ASP A 95 13.98 -20.15 2.05
CA ASP A 95 13.72 -19.02 1.14
C ASP A 95 14.53 -17.77 1.52
N PHE A 96 14.99 -17.67 2.79
CA PHE A 96 15.64 -16.44 3.27
C PHE A 96 17.05 -16.25 2.72
N ALA A 97 17.84 -17.32 2.57
CA ALA A 97 19.19 -17.22 2.08
C ALA A 97 19.27 -16.69 0.63
N PRO A 98 18.50 -17.23 -0.34
CA PRO A 98 18.44 -16.66 -1.70
C PRO A 98 17.94 -15.22 -1.73
N ALA A 99 16.92 -14.87 -0.92
CA ALA A 99 16.42 -13.51 -0.85
C ALA A 99 17.47 -12.51 -0.31
N GLY A 100 18.26 -12.90 0.69
CA GLY A 100 19.36 -12.09 1.21
C GLY A 100 20.51 -11.92 0.22
N GLU A 101 20.81 -12.96 -0.56
CA GLU A 101 21.79 -12.87 -1.66
C GLU A 101 21.30 -11.91 -2.75
N ASP A 102 19.99 -11.91 -3.07
CA ASP A 102 19.40 -10.96 -4.01
C ASP A 102 19.52 -9.52 -3.51
N VAL A 103 19.25 -9.26 -2.22
CA VAL A 103 19.44 -7.95 -1.59
C VAL A 103 20.89 -7.49 -1.70
N THR A 104 21.86 -8.37 -1.40
CA THR A 104 23.29 -8.05 -1.46
C THR A 104 23.71 -7.69 -2.88
N ARG A 105 23.32 -8.48 -3.88
CA ARG A 105 23.62 -8.22 -5.30
C ARG A 105 22.95 -6.95 -5.81
N ALA A 106 21.69 -6.70 -5.38
CA ALA A 106 20.98 -5.47 -5.72
C ALA A 106 21.72 -4.25 -5.16
N HIS A 107 22.15 -4.30 -3.89
CA HIS A 107 22.89 -3.21 -3.26
C HIS A 107 24.20 -2.91 -4.00
N GLU A 108 24.99 -3.92 -4.35
CA GLU A 108 26.23 -3.76 -5.13
C GLU A 108 25.97 -3.11 -6.50
N LEU A 109 24.95 -3.59 -7.22
CA LEU A 109 24.56 -3.03 -8.52
C LEU A 109 24.09 -1.58 -8.38
N PHE A 110 23.24 -1.28 -7.40
CA PHE A 110 22.66 0.06 -7.21
C PHE A 110 23.73 1.06 -6.78
N ALA A 111 24.68 0.64 -5.94
CA ALA A 111 25.85 1.45 -5.61
C ALA A 111 26.71 1.75 -6.85
N ALA A 112 27.00 0.73 -7.67
CA ALA A 112 27.79 0.88 -8.89
C ALA A 112 27.10 1.79 -9.94
N ARG A 113 25.75 1.79 -9.97
CA ARG A 113 24.92 2.64 -10.86
C ARG A 113 24.67 4.05 -10.30
N GLY A 114 25.04 4.32 -9.05
CA GLY A 114 24.78 5.59 -8.38
C GLY A 114 23.35 5.77 -7.87
N TRP A 115 22.49 4.74 -7.99
CA TRP A 115 21.08 4.80 -7.61
C TRP A 115 20.86 4.94 -6.10
N LEU A 116 21.80 4.48 -5.27
CA LEU A 116 21.75 4.69 -3.82
C LEU A 116 21.98 6.16 -3.43
N THR A 117 22.69 6.91 -4.27
CA THR A 117 22.97 8.35 -4.05
C THR A 117 21.91 9.24 -4.69
N ASP A 118 21.44 8.86 -5.88
CA ASP A 118 20.35 9.53 -6.61
C ASP A 118 19.25 8.51 -6.95
N PRO A 119 18.37 8.18 -6.01
CA PRO A 119 17.30 7.21 -6.21
C PRO A 119 16.35 7.55 -7.36
N ALA A 120 16.16 8.84 -7.67
CA ALA A 120 15.30 9.23 -8.79
C ALA A 120 15.84 8.80 -10.14
N SER A 121 17.16 8.67 -10.29
CA SER A 121 17.82 8.23 -11.53
C SER A 121 17.60 6.73 -11.85
N TYR A 122 17.10 5.94 -10.90
CA TYR A 122 16.64 4.57 -11.13
C TYR A 122 15.42 4.54 -12.08
N HIS A 123 14.58 5.57 -12.05
CA HIS A 123 13.32 5.60 -12.77
C HIS A 123 13.47 6.26 -14.14
N GLU A 124 13.44 5.46 -15.19
CA GLU A 124 13.34 5.98 -16.54
C GLU A 124 11.99 6.66 -16.80
N SER A 125 11.95 7.54 -17.80
CA SER A 125 10.70 8.17 -18.25
C SER A 125 9.98 7.25 -19.22
N PRO A 126 8.79 6.71 -18.85
CA PRO A 126 8.08 5.79 -19.73
C PRO A 126 7.45 6.53 -20.90
N PRO A 127 7.42 5.92 -22.11
CA PRO A 127 6.68 6.45 -23.24
C PRO A 127 5.17 6.39 -22.98
N SER A 128 4.39 7.28 -23.59
CA SER A 128 2.94 7.14 -23.62
C SER A 128 2.54 5.85 -24.32
N PRO A 129 1.47 5.14 -23.90
CA PRO A 129 0.93 4.01 -24.64
C PRO A 129 0.47 4.41 -26.03
N ASP A 130 0.65 3.51 -26.99
CA ASP A 130 0.21 3.61 -28.40
C ASP A 130 -0.57 2.38 -28.85
N ASP A 131 -0.77 1.40 -27.96
CA ASP A 131 -1.46 0.14 -28.17
C ASP A 131 -2.72 -0.02 -27.30
N GLU A 132 -3.25 1.09 -26.82
CA GLU A 132 -4.36 1.10 -25.88
C GLU A 132 -5.64 0.49 -26.47
N ARG A 133 -6.36 -0.23 -25.61
CA ARG A 133 -7.67 -0.80 -25.91
C ARG A 133 -8.65 -0.40 -24.81
N ALA A 134 -9.79 0.15 -25.18
CA ALA A 134 -10.84 0.51 -24.25
C ALA A 134 -12.12 -0.28 -24.57
N ARG A 135 -12.78 -0.81 -23.52
CA ARG A 135 -14.06 -1.50 -23.62
C ARG A 135 -15.04 -0.89 -22.63
N HIS A 136 -16.12 -0.33 -23.15
CA HIS A 136 -17.15 0.25 -22.29
C HIS A 136 -17.82 -0.81 -21.41
N ALA A 137 -18.02 -0.45 -20.13
CA ALA A 137 -18.68 -1.27 -19.13
C ALA A 137 -19.46 -0.38 -18.16
N ARG A 138 -20.30 -0.99 -17.34
CA ARG A 138 -21.08 -0.29 -16.32
C ARG A 138 -21.13 -1.06 -15.02
N VAL A 139 -21.10 -0.32 -13.93
CA VAL A 139 -21.49 -0.79 -12.59
C VAL A 139 -22.62 0.09 -12.08
N PRO A 140 -23.37 -0.29 -11.04
CA PRO A 140 -24.50 0.51 -10.55
C PRO A 140 -24.16 1.99 -10.35
N GLY A 141 -24.76 2.85 -11.20
CA GLY A 141 -24.58 4.31 -11.16
C GLY A 141 -23.30 4.88 -11.75
N ILE A 142 -22.42 4.06 -12.34
CA ILE A 142 -21.14 4.53 -12.91
C ILE A 142 -20.87 3.83 -14.24
N GLY A 143 -20.76 4.62 -15.35
CA GLY A 143 -20.19 4.16 -16.61
C GLY A 143 -18.68 4.27 -16.56
N TYR A 144 -17.96 3.32 -17.16
CA TYR A 144 -16.50 3.35 -17.23
C TYR A 144 -15.99 2.54 -18.42
N ASP A 145 -14.76 2.78 -18.79
CA ASP A 145 -14.06 1.99 -19.78
C ASP A 145 -13.00 1.12 -19.11
N ARG A 146 -12.93 -0.13 -19.50
CA ARG A 146 -11.80 -1.02 -19.15
C ARG A 146 -10.68 -0.70 -20.13
N LEU A 147 -9.76 0.12 -19.70
CA LEU A 147 -8.56 0.43 -20.46
C LEU A 147 -7.52 -0.66 -20.25
N SER A 148 -6.82 -1.05 -21.30
CA SER A 148 -5.61 -1.89 -21.22
C SER A 148 -4.59 -1.48 -22.26
N PHE A 149 -3.32 -1.62 -21.95
CA PHE A 149 -2.16 -1.38 -22.81
C PHE A 149 -0.95 -2.18 -22.31
N THR A 150 0.07 -2.32 -23.13
CA THR A 150 1.31 -3.01 -22.75
C THR A 150 2.06 -2.19 -21.68
N SER A 151 2.50 -2.82 -20.56
CA SER A 151 3.29 -2.17 -19.53
C SER A 151 4.65 -1.69 -20.06
N GLY A 152 5.36 -2.56 -20.76
CA GLY A 152 6.71 -2.29 -21.23
C GLY A 152 7.73 -2.08 -20.10
N TYR A 153 7.35 -2.31 -18.83
CA TYR A 153 8.29 -2.31 -17.73
C TYR A 153 9.15 -3.55 -17.74
N GLU A 154 10.44 -3.35 -17.59
CA GLU A 154 11.42 -4.40 -17.33
C GLU A 154 12.38 -3.92 -16.25
N PRO A 155 12.68 -4.73 -15.23
CA PRO A 155 13.79 -4.44 -14.33
C PRO A 155 15.08 -4.22 -15.12
N HIS A 156 15.96 -3.36 -14.66
CA HIS A 156 17.18 -3.06 -15.40
C HIS A 156 18.06 -4.31 -15.60
N ALA A 157 18.87 -4.29 -16.64
CA ALA A 157 19.78 -5.39 -16.93
C ALA A 157 20.75 -5.64 -15.76
N GLY A 158 20.80 -6.88 -15.31
CA GLY A 158 21.64 -7.32 -14.19
C GLY A 158 20.96 -7.23 -12.81
N GLU A 159 19.73 -6.70 -12.70
CA GLU A 159 19.03 -6.72 -11.44
C GLU A 159 18.69 -8.16 -11.00
N PRO A 160 18.92 -8.52 -9.73
CA PRO A 160 18.45 -9.78 -9.17
C PRO A 160 16.92 -9.88 -9.30
N GLY A 161 16.40 -11.10 -9.44
CA GLY A 161 14.93 -11.30 -9.59
C GLY A 161 14.34 -10.88 -10.94
N ARG A 162 15.10 -10.25 -11.86
CA ARG A 162 14.59 -9.76 -13.15
C ARG A 162 13.83 -10.84 -13.93
N GLU A 163 14.42 -12.01 -14.13
CA GLU A 163 13.78 -13.09 -14.90
C GLU A 163 12.55 -13.66 -14.19
N ARG A 164 12.60 -13.75 -12.84
CA ARG A 164 11.47 -14.15 -11.99
C ARG A 164 10.33 -13.14 -12.14
N TRP A 165 10.62 -11.84 -12.06
CA TRP A 165 9.63 -10.78 -12.25
C TRP A 165 8.99 -10.80 -13.64
N LEU A 166 9.80 -10.98 -14.69
CA LEU A 166 9.33 -11.05 -16.09
C LEU A 166 8.51 -12.32 -16.40
N SER A 167 8.61 -13.36 -15.57
CA SER A 167 7.80 -14.57 -15.71
C SER A 167 6.33 -14.36 -15.36
N HIS A 168 5.96 -13.26 -14.66
CA HIS A 168 4.58 -12.87 -14.40
C HIS A 168 3.92 -12.29 -15.65
N GLU A 169 3.56 -13.14 -16.63
CA GLU A 169 3.04 -12.72 -17.93
C GLU A 169 1.83 -11.78 -17.83
N ALA A 170 0.94 -11.99 -16.83
CA ALA A 170 -0.23 -11.14 -16.63
C ALA A 170 0.16 -9.68 -16.30
N ASN A 171 1.34 -9.44 -15.73
CA ASN A 171 1.84 -8.10 -15.45
C ASN A 171 2.28 -7.32 -16.69
N ARG A 172 2.49 -7.99 -17.80
CA ARG A 172 2.85 -7.33 -19.07
C ARG A 172 1.73 -6.44 -19.61
N THR A 173 0.48 -6.64 -19.15
CA THR A 173 -0.65 -5.81 -19.53
C THR A 173 -1.10 -4.94 -18.35
N VAL A 174 -1.08 -3.64 -18.55
CA VAL A 174 -1.69 -2.68 -17.63
C VAL A 174 -3.20 -2.68 -17.83
N HIS A 175 -3.93 -2.60 -16.74
CA HIS A 175 -5.38 -2.40 -16.72
C HIS A 175 -5.73 -1.15 -15.91
N ALA A 176 -6.77 -0.43 -16.32
CA ALA A 176 -7.31 0.68 -15.55
C ALA A 176 -8.84 0.79 -15.75
N TRP A 177 -9.52 1.26 -14.72
CA TRP A 177 -10.92 1.66 -14.77
C TRP A 177 -10.96 3.16 -15.04
N VAL A 178 -11.33 3.54 -16.25
CA VAL A 178 -11.39 4.94 -16.71
C VAL A 178 -12.84 5.37 -16.76
N SER A 179 -13.22 6.35 -15.94
CA SER A 179 -14.60 6.80 -15.82
C SER A 179 -14.70 8.29 -16.13
N PRO A 180 -15.03 8.66 -17.39
CA PRO A 180 -15.28 10.03 -17.77
C PRO A 180 -16.53 10.60 -17.08
N ALA A 181 -16.48 11.84 -16.64
CA ALA A 181 -17.64 12.52 -16.10
C ALA A 181 -18.68 12.74 -17.21
N PRO A 182 -19.99 12.50 -16.94
CA PRO A 182 -21.04 12.69 -17.92
C PRO A 182 -21.16 14.15 -18.40
N GLY A 183 -21.51 14.37 -19.66
CA GLY A 183 -21.74 15.67 -20.24
C GLY A 183 -20.65 16.14 -21.18
N ARG A 184 -20.19 17.40 -21.03
CA ARG A 184 -19.14 17.97 -21.88
C ARG A 184 -17.81 17.28 -21.64
N ALA A 185 -16.95 17.26 -22.66
CA ALA A 185 -15.58 16.75 -22.53
C ALA A 185 -14.80 17.57 -21.49
N HIS A 186 -14.74 17.03 -20.27
CA HIS A 186 -13.92 17.62 -19.21
C HIS A 186 -12.46 17.19 -19.40
N ARG A 187 -11.52 18.11 -19.18
CA ARG A 187 -10.09 17.85 -19.33
C ARG A 187 -9.35 17.77 -18.01
N THR A 188 -10.10 17.73 -16.92
CA THR A 188 -9.56 17.52 -15.57
C THR A 188 -9.71 16.07 -15.16
N TRP A 189 -8.64 15.48 -14.68
CA TRP A 189 -8.56 14.09 -14.29
C TRP A 189 -8.03 13.93 -12.88
N LEU A 190 -8.55 12.94 -12.17
CA LEU A 190 -7.98 12.42 -10.94
C LEU A 190 -7.54 10.98 -11.18
N VAL A 191 -6.23 10.74 -11.11
CA VAL A 191 -5.66 9.40 -11.08
C VAL A 191 -5.70 8.91 -9.64
N CYS A 192 -6.27 7.73 -9.42
CA CYS A 192 -6.57 7.19 -8.11
C CYS A 192 -5.82 5.87 -7.91
N ALA A 193 -4.64 5.90 -7.30
CA ALA A 193 -3.84 4.72 -7.02
C ALA A 193 -4.45 3.92 -5.84
N PRO A 194 -4.96 2.69 -6.09
CA PRO A 194 -5.66 1.93 -5.07
C PRO A 194 -4.70 1.33 -4.04
N GLY A 195 -5.25 0.97 -2.87
CA GLY A 195 -4.52 0.22 -1.86
C GLY A 195 -4.28 -1.24 -2.26
N PHE A 196 -3.44 -1.92 -1.47
CA PHE A 196 -3.20 -3.35 -1.62
C PHE A 196 -4.51 -4.16 -1.57
N GLY A 197 -4.61 -5.20 -2.41
CA GLY A 197 -5.78 -6.07 -2.50
C GLY A 197 -6.95 -5.54 -3.34
N MET A 198 -6.89 -4.29 -3.81
CA MET A 198 -7.88 -3.67 -4.72
C MET A 198 -7.58 -4.02 -6.19
N GLY A 199 -8.40 -3.55 -7.13
CA GLY A 199 -8.17 -3.73 -8.58
C GLY A 199 -8.93 -4.89 -9.21
N THR A 200 -9.75 -5.63 -8.46
CA THR A 200 -10.53 -6.75 -9.00
C THR A 200 -11.94 -6.35 -9.42
N HIS A 201 -12.55 -5.48 -8.67
CA HIS A 201 -13.94 -5.11 -8.84
C HIS A 201 -14.05 -3.60 -9.07
N ALA A 202 -14.22 -3.18 -10.32
CA ALA A 202 -14.39 -1.78 -10.70
C ALA A 202 -15.43 -1.04 -9.84
N PHE A 203 -16.50 -1.73 -9.42
CA PHE A 203 -17.50 -1.13 -8.53
C PHE A 203 -16.90 -0.69 -7.19
N VAL A 204 -16.13 -1.57 -6.54
CA VAL A 204 -15.49 -1.28 -5.26
C VAL A 204 -14.46 -0.17 -5.43
N ASP A 205 -13.60 -0.29 -6.43
CA ASP A 205 -12.51 0.65 -6.68
C ASP A 205 -13.02 2.06 -7.00
N LEU A 206 -13.95 2.18 -7.94
CA LEU A 206 -14.55 3.47 -8.31
C LEU A 206 -15.35 4.10 -7.15
N ARG A 207 -16.00 3.29 -6.31
CA ARG A 207 -16.72 3.78 -5.14
C ARG A 207 -15.80 4.20 -4.01
N ALA A 208 -14.69 3.51 -3.80
CA ALA A 208 -13.69 3.88 -2.79
C ALA A 208 -13.15 5.30 -3.01
N PHE A 209 -13.00 5.71 -4.28
CA PHE A 209 -12.59 7.06 -4.66
C PHE A 209 -13.76 8.02 -4.89
N ARG A 210 -14.99 7.64 -4.51
CA ARG A 210 -16.18 8.48 -4.57
C ARG A 210 -16.46 9.07 -5.98
N THR A 211 -16.21 8.28 -7.02
CA THR A 211 -16.35 8.67 -8.43
C THR A 211 -17.63 9.46 -8.75
N PRO A 212 -18.85 9.11 -8.26
CA PRO A 212 -20.04 9.91 -8.53
C PRO A 212 -19.97 11.35 -8.02
N ALA A 213 -19.32 11.58 -6.88
CA ALA A 213 -19.15 12.92 -6.32
C ALA A 213 -18.13 13.73 -7.14
N LEU A 214 -17.08 13.09 -7.66
CA LEU A 214 -16.10 13.70 -8.57
C LEU A 214 -16.75 14.06 -9.91
N HIS A 215 -17.56 13.17 -10.47
CA HIS A 215 -18.33 13.44 -11.69
C HIS A 215 -19.27 14.65 -11.52
N GLY A 216 -19.89 14.81 -10.34
CA GLY A 216 -20.71 16.00 -10.04
C GLY A 216 -19.94 17.31 -10.06
N LYS A 217 -18.58 17.25 -9.96
CA LYS A 217 -17.65 18.39 -10.08
C LYS A 217 -17.00 18.50 -11.47
N GLY A 218 -17.40 17.64 -12.42
CA GLY A 218 -16.82 17.61 -13.76
C GLY A 218 -15.43 16.97 -13.84
N ILE A 219 -15.06 16.15 -12.86
CA ILE A 219 -13.73 15.52 -12.79
C ILE A 219 -13.83 14.08 -13.28
N ASN A 220 -13.02 13.73 -14.27
CA ASN A 220 -12.84 12.37 -14.76
C ASN A 220 -11.97 11.57 -13.79
N VAL A 221 -12.19 10.26 -13.73
CA VAL A 221 -11.49 9.37 -12.80
C VAL A 221 -10.77 8.26 -13.58
N ALA A 222 -9.52 7.99 -13.22
CA ALA A 222 -8.76 6.85 -13.71
C ALA A 222 -8.16 6.08 -12.54
N VAL A 223 -8.54 4.81 -12.39
CA VAL A 223 -8.05 3.92 -11.32
C VAL A 223 -7.21 2.83 -11.96
N PRO A 224 -5.87 2.87 -11.86
CA PRO A 224 -5.01 1.80 -12.35
C PRO A 224 -5.18 0.53 -11.52
N VAL A 225 -5.01 -0.62 -12.14
CA VAL A 225 -4.86 -1.90 -11.46
C VAL A 225 -3.37 -2.14 -11.24
N LEU A 226 -2.95 -2.24 -9.99
CA LEU A 226 -1.55 -2.43 -9.64
C LEU A 226 -1.01 -3.79 -10.12
N PRO A 227 0.32 -3.95 -10.29
CA PRO A 227 0.93 -5.24 -10.59
C PRO A 227 0.46 -6.33 -9.62
N LEU A 228 0.29 -7.55 -10.13
CA LEU A 228 -0.15 -8.74 -9.38
C LEU A 228 -1.56 -8.63 -8.75
N HIS A 229 -2.34 -7.59 -9.08
CA HIS A 229 -3.71 -7.40 -8.59
C HIS A 229 -4.76 -7.65 -9.68
N GLY A 230 -5.96 -8.02 -9.27
CA GLY A 230 -7.11 -8.19 -10.18
C GLY A 230 -6.80 -9.08 -11.39
N PRO A 231 -6.98 -8.60 -12.64
CA PRO A 231 -6.66 -9.36 -13.85
C PRO A 231 -5.16 -9.61 -14.06
N ARG A 232 -4.29 -9.00 -13.27
CA ARG A 232 -2.84 -9.17 -13.29
C ARG A 232 -2.33 -10.16 -12.23
N ALA A 233 -3.22 -10.69 -11.39
CA ALA A 233 -2.84 -11.63 -10.33
C ALA A 233 -2.39 -12.97 -10.91
N SER A 234 -1.28 -13.50 -10.41
CA SER A 234 -0.72 -14.80 -10.76
C SER A 234 -0.93 -15.85 -9.68
N GLY A 235 -1.17 -15.45 -8.43
CA GLY A 235 -1.29 -16.30 -7.27
C GLY A 235 -2.72 -16.55 -6.79
N ARG A 236 -2.86 -17.25 -5.66
CA ARG A 236 -4.14 -17.54 -5.01
C ARG A 236 -4.69 -16.35 -4.25
N ILE A 237 -3.81 -15.54 -3.65
CA ILE A 237 -4.14 -14.32 -2.94
C ILE A 237 -3.65 -13.15 -3.78
N ARG A 238 -4.50 -12.15 -3.97
CA ARG A 238 -4.23 -10.99 -4.83
C ARG A 238 -3.13 -10.15 -4.23
N GLY A 239 -2.06 -9.94 -5.00
CA GLY A 239 -0.89 -9.18 -4.57
C GLY A 239 0.04 -9.96 -3.64
N GLU A 240 -0.17 -11.27 -3.43
CA GLU A 240 0.68 -12.06 -2.54
C GLU A 240 2.16 -11.94 -2.90
N ASP A 241 2.49 -12.02 -4.21
CA ASP A 241 3.85 -11.91 -4.69
C ASP A 241 4.41 -10.47 -4.70
N LEU A 242 3.60 -9.47 -4.35
CA LEU A 242 4.02 -8.06 -4.28
C LEU A 242 4.58 -7.67 -2.92
N MET A 243 4.08 -8.29 -1.86
CA MET A 243 4.44 -7.97 -0.48
C MET A 243 4.94 -9.25 0.21
N THR A 244 6.07 -9.76 -0.27
CA THR A 244 6.75 -10.94 0.24
C THR A 244 8.02 -10.56 1.01
N ILE A 245 8.68 -11.55 1.62
CA ILE A 245 10.02 -11.35 2.18
C ILE A 245 11.08 -11.14 1.08
N ASP A 246 10.78 -11.50 -0.16
CA ASP A 246 11.65 -11.15 -1.28
C ASP A 246 11.56 -9.63 -1.52
N MET A 247 12.46 -8.90 -0.86
CA MET A 247 12.50 -7.45 -0.90
C MET A 247 12.79 -6.91 -2.29
N VAL A 248 13.47 -7.69 -3.12
CA VAL A 248 13.78 -7.29 -4.50
C VAL A 248 12.57 -7.44 -5.40
N ASP A 249 11.78 -8.51 -5.25
CA ASP A 249 10.52 -8.65 -6.00
C ASP A 249 9.50 -7.58 -5.57
N SER A 250 9.42 -7.27 -4.27
CA SER A 250 8.61 -6.16 -3.77
C SER A 250 9.03 -4.82 -4.38
N LEU A 251 10.33 -4.58 -4.52
CA LEU A 251 10.87 -3.38 -5.19
C LEU A 251 10.46 -3.34 -6.66
N HIS A 252 10.61 -4.44 -7.41
CA HIS A 252 10.17 -4.51 -8.81
C HIS A 252 8.68 -4.23 -8.96
N GLY A 253 7.87 -4.73 -8.02
CA GLY A 253 6.42 -4.47 -7.99
C GLY A 253 6.07 -3.00 -7.80
N ILE A 254 6.76 -2.32 -6.88
CA ILE A 254 6.57 -0.88 -6.67
C ILE A 254 7.07 -0.09 -7.89
N ALA A 255 8.24 -0.43 -8.42
CA ALA A 255 8.82 0.23 -9.58
C ALA A 255 7.92 0.10 -10.82
N GLN A 256 7.37 -1.10 -11.07
CA GLN A 256 6.38 -1.30 -12.14
C GLN A 256 5.08 -0.52 -11.89
N ALA A 257 4.59 -0.48 -10.66
CA ALA A 257 3.40 0.31 -10.33
C ALA A 257 3.61 1.80 -10.63
N VAL A 258 4.77 2.35 -10.27
CA VAL A 258 5.17 3.73 -10.58
C VAL A 258 5.26 3.96 -12.09
N TRP A 259 5.91 3.05 -12.82
CA TRP A 259 6.03 3.09 -14.27
C TRP A 259 4.64 3.09 -14.94
N ASP A 260 3.77 2.17 -14.56
CA ASP A 260 2.43 1.99 -15.16
C ASP A 260 1.53 3.20 -14.89
N VAL A 261 1.59 3.79 -13.67
CA VAL A 261 0.85 5.01 -13.34
C VAL A 261 1.36 6.19 -14.18
N ARG A 262 2.66 6.32 -14.37
CA ARG A 262 3.25 7.37 -15.22
C ARG A 262 2.86 7.18 -16.70
N ARG A 263 2.80 5.93 -17.20
CA ARG A 263 2.26 5.64 -18.55
C ARG A 263 0.79 6.04 -18.67
N LEU A 264 -0.03 5.73 -17.65
CA LEU A 264 -1.44 6.14 -17.63
C LEU A 264 -1.57 7.68 -17.64
N ILE A 265 -0.74 8.39 -16.89
CA ILE A 265 -0.68 9.87 -16.91
C ILE A 265 -0.29 10.37 -18.30
N GLY A 266 0.70 9.75 -18.94
CA GLY A 266 1.10 10.03 -20.32
C GLY A 266 -0.06 9.86 -21.32
N TRP A 267 -0.80 8.75 -21.21
CA TRP A 267 -1.98 8.50 -22.01
C TRP A 267 -3.09 9.56 -21.78
N LEU A 268 -3.34 9.96 -20.55
CA LEU A 268 -4.29 11.02 -20.24
C LEU A 268 -3.89 12.34 -20.89
N ARG A 269 -2.61 12.69 -20.88
CA ARG A 269 -2.08 13.91 -21.52
C ARG A 269 -2.23 13.88 -23.04
N VAL A 270 -1.85 12.78 -23.68
CA VAL A 270 -1.80 12.65 -25.13
C VAL A 270 -3.17 12.30 -25.71
N SER A 271 -3.75 11.15 -25.31
CA SER A 271 -4.98 10.61 -25.92
C SER A 271 -6.23 11.31 -25.40
N GLN A 272 -6.27 11.69 -24.10
CA GLN A 272 -7.42 12.36 -23.50
C GLN A 272 -7.28 13.90 -23.45
N ARG A 273 -6.14 14.43 -23.88
CA ARG A 273 -5.84 15.88 -23.87
C ARG A 273 -6.10 16.49 -22.49
N ALA A 274 -5.71 15.77 -21.44
CA ALA A 274 -5.87 16.23 -20.07
C ALA A 274 -5.10 17.54 -19.82
N GLU A 275 -5.76 18.54 -19.29
CA GLU A 275 -5.16 19.85 -18.96
C GLU A 275 -4.72 19.92 -17.49
N ARG A 276 -5.46 19.22 -16.62
CA ARG A 276 -5.14 19.15 -15.20
C ARG A 276 -5.23 17.69 -14.74
N ILE A 277 -4.20 17.21 -14.08
CA ILE A 277 -4.15 15.87 -13.53
C ILE A 277 -3.77 15.94 -12.05
N GLY A 278 -4.71 15.56 -11.18
CA GLY A 278 -4.43 15.29 -9.77
C GLY A 278 -4.11 13.82 -9.56
N LEU A 279 -3.37 13.53 -8.51
CA LEU A 279 -3.03 12.16 -8.10
C LEU A 279 -3.43 11.93 -6.64
N ILE A 280 -4.18 10.88 -6.37
CA ILE A 280 -4.50 10.44 -5.02
C ILE A 280 -4.17 8.97 -4.86
N GLY A 281 -3.59 8.60 -3.73
CA GLY A 281 -3.33 7.21 -3.41
C GLY A 281 -3.74 6.88 -1.98
N TYR A 282 -4.14 5.61 -1.74
CA TYR A 282 -4.45 5.10 -0.41
C TYR A 282 -3.51 3.97 -0.03
N SER A 283 -2.94 4.00 1.18
CA SER A 283 -2.07 2.95 1.72
C SER A 283 -0.89 2.67 0.77
N PHE A 284 -0.76 1.45 0.24
CA PHE A 284 0.22 1.11 -0.80
C PHE A 284 0.09 2.01 -2.04
N GLY A 285 -1.12 2.39 -2.44
CA GLY A 285 -1.33 3.35 -3.52
C GLY A 285 -0.80 4.75 -3.19
N ALA A 286 -0.73 5.12 -1.91
CA ALA A 286 -0.11 6.37 -1.49
C ALA A 286 1.42 6.32 -1.59
N LEU A 287 2.06 5.16 -1.38
CA LEU A 287 3.47 4.94 -1.69
C LEU A 287 3.73 5.21 -3.17
N VAL A 288 2.97 4.54 -4.05
CA VAL A 288 3.08 4.72 -5.51
C VAL A 288 2.85 6.18 -5.90
N ALA A 289 1.78 6.81 -5.40
CA ALA A 289 1.47 8.21 -5.70
C ALA A 289 2.57 9.17 -5.24
N SER A 290 3.18 8.91 -4.09
CA SER A 290 4.25 9.74 -3.53
C SER A 290 5.55 9.62 -4.33
N VAL A 291 5.90 8.42 -4.80
CA VAL A 291 7.06 8.24 -5.71
C VAL A 291 6.78 8.89 -7.06
N VAL A 292 5.57 8.74 -7.62
CA VAL A 292 5.18 9.43 -8.86
C VAL A 292 5.27 10.95 -8.69
N ALA A 293 4.85 11.50 -7.54
CA ALA A 293 4.96 12.94 -7.25
C ALA A 293 6.41 13.44 -7.11
N ALA A 294 7.36 12.55 -6.83
CA ALA A 294 8.78 12.87 -6.88
C ALA A 294 9.37 12.83 -8.31
N LEU A 295 8.67 12.19 -9.25
CA LEU A 295 9.13 12.04 -10.64
C LEU A 295 8.39 12.93 -11.65
N GLU A 296 7.12 13.29 -11.35
CA GLU A 296 6.27 14.12 -12.22
C GLU A 296 6.04 15.52 -11.62
N ALA A 297 6.54 16.55 -12.31
CA ALA A 297 6.44 17.93 -11.84
C ALA A 297 5.06 18.58 -12.14
N ASP A 298 4.36 18.11 -13.18
CA ASP A 298 3.16 18.77 -13.73
C ASP A 298 1.85 18.25 -13.15
N LEU A 299 1.88 17.68 -11.95
CA LEU A 299 0.65 17.30 -11.24
C LEU A 299 -0.02 18.53 -10.63
N ALA A 300 -1.33 18.64 -10.82
CA ALA A 300 -2.12 19.72 -10.24
C ALA A 300 -2.13 19.66 -8.71
N CYS A 301 -2.20 18.46 -8.15
CA CYS A 301 -2.05 18.20 -6.71
C CYS A 301 -1.72 16.73 -6.48
N VAL A 302 -1.23 16.42 -5.27
CA VAL A 302 -1.05 15.05 -4.78
C VAL A 302 -1.69 14.89 -3.40
N VAL A 303 -2.41 13.79 -3.21
CA VAL A 303 -3.01 13.42 -1.92
C VAL A 303 -2.52 12.03 -1.52
N ALA A 304 -1.78 11.95 -0.42
CA ALA A 304 -1.34 10.69 0.18
C ALA A 304 -2.25 10.35 1.37
N GLY A 305 -3.14 9.37 1.20
CA GLY A 305 -4.05 8.92 2.24
C GLY A 305 -3.55 7.67 2.94
N ILE A 306 -3.54 7.70 4.30
CA ILE A 306 -3.08 6.57 5.13
C ILE A 306 -1.78 5.95 4.58
N PRO A 307 -0.73 6.77 4.30
CA PRO A 307 0.37 6.36 3.46
C PRO A 307 1.24 5.27 4.08
N LEU A 308 1.56 4.26 3.29
CA LEU A 308 2.76 3.46 3.45
C LEU A 308 3.89 4.21 2.75
N VAL A 309 5.05 4.38 3.38
CA VAL A 309 6.20 5.07 2.78
C VAL A 309 7.52 4.34 2.98
N ASP A 310 7.54 3.38 3.90
CA ASP A 310 8.69 2.53 4.22
C ASP A 310 8.22 1.08 4.33
N LEU A 311 8.41 0.31 3.26
CA LEU A 311 7.99 -1.08 3.20
C LEU A 311 8.86 -1.97 4.11
N PRO A 312 10.19 -1.86 4.15
CA PRO A 312 11.01 -2.61 5.11
C PRO A 312 10.57 -2.41 6.57
N GLU A 313 10.25 -1.18 6.98
CA GLU A 313 9.76 -0.90 8.34
C GLU A 313 8.40 -1.57 8.60
N MET A 314 7.51 -1.57 7.61
CA MET A 314 6.23 -2.26 7.73
C MET A 314 6.43 -3.78 7.93
N PHE A 315 7.35 -4.39 7.20
CA PHE A 315 7.69 -5.80 7.39
C PHE A 315 8.26 -6.06 8.80
N ARG A 316 9.24 -5.25 9.25
CA ARG A 316 9.77 -5.36 10.63
C ARG A 316 8.67 -5.26 11.69
N LEU A 317 7.71 -4.36 11.50
CA LEU A 317 6.61 -4.15 12.44
C LEU A 317 5.64 -5.34 12.50
N HIS A 318 5.38 -5.97 11.35
CA HIS A 318 4.33 -6.97 11.22
C HIS A 318 4.84 -8.42 11.18
N SER A 319 6.12 -8.66 10.91
CA SER A 319 6.69 -10.01 10.94
C SER A 319 6.60 -10.64 12.32
N GLY A 320 6.38 -11.95 12.35
CA GLY A 320 6.51 -12.73 13.58
C GLY A 320 7.99 -12.84 14.00
N PRO A 321 8.28 -13.12 15.29
CA PRO A 321 9.67 -13.18 15.79
C PRO A 321 10.58 -14.12 14.99
N HIS A 322 10.11 -15.30 14.63
CA HIS A 322 10.87 -16.28 13.85
C HIS A 322 11.24 -15.76 12.45
N VAL A 323 10.26 -15.17 11.74
CA VAL A 323 10.49 -14.56 10.42
C VAL A 323 11.47 -13.39 10.52
N ALA A 324 11.33 -12.56 11.56
CA ALA A 324 12.23 -11.42 11.77
C ALA A 324 13.68 -11.89 12.05
N GLU A 325 13.88 -12.91 12.90
CA GLU A 325 15.18 -13.49 13.19
C GLU A 325 15.87 -14.06 11.93
N LEU A 326 15.12 -14.81 11.11
CA LEU A 326 15.65 -15.35 9.85
C LEU A 326 15.96 -14.24 8.84
N ALA A 327 15.06 -13.26 8.70
CA ALA A 327 15.26 -12.13 7.79
C ALA A 327 16.50 -11.29 8.16
N GLU A 328 16.75 -11.07 9.44
CA GLU A 328 17.96 -10.39 9.91
C GLU A 328 19.21 -11.27 9.71
N ALA A 329 19.14 -12.56 10.08
CA ALA A 329 20.26 -13.49 9.96
C ALA A 329 20.75 -13.66 8.51
N HIS A 330 19.85 -13.59 7.55
CA HIS A 330 20.16 -13.74 6.11
C HIS A 330 20.28 -12.40 5.36
N GLY A 331 20.17 -11.26 6.03
CA GLY A 331 20.30 -9.94 5.41
C GLY A 331 19.12 -9.51 4.53
N VAL A 332 17.97 -10.20 4.63
CA VAL A 332 16.73 -9.82 3.96
C VAL A 332 16.16 -8.53 4.54
N MET A 333 16.37 -8.31 5.84
CA MET A 333 16.07 -7.07 6.55
C MET A 333 17.36 -6.50 7.13
N GLY A 334 17.47 -5.18 7.19
CA GLY A 334 18.64 -4.48 7.70
C GLY A 334 19.09 -3.38 6.76
N THR A 335 20.27 -2.83 7.01
CA THR A 335 20.79 -1.65 6.31
C THR A 335 20.84 -1.82 4.79
N LEU A 336 21.27 -2.99 4.28
CA LEU A 336 21.35 -3.21 2.83
C LEU A 336 19.95 -3.20 2.18
N ALA A 337 18.98 -3.86 2.81
CA ALA A 337 17.59 -3.86 2.32
C ALA A 337 16.97 -2.45 2.37
N ASP A 338 17.23 -1.70 3.45
CA ASP A 338 16.78 -0.31 3.56
C ASP A 338 17.40 0.56 2.46
N ASP A 339 18.69 0.39 2.17
CA ASP A 339 19.38 1.12 1.10
C ASP A 339 18.84 0.75 -0.29
N VAL A 340 18.64 -0.53 -0.57
CA VAL A 340 18.08 -1.02 -1.85
C VAL A 340 16.67 -0.44 -2.06
N HIS A 341 15.85 -0.40 -1.03
CA HIS A 341 14.49 0.16 -1.12
C HIS A 341 14.43 1.68 -1.29
N ARG A 342 15.55 2.42 -1.15
CA ARG A 342 15.58 3.87 -1.38
C ARG A 342 15.09 4.26 -2.78
N VAL A 343 15.36 3.44 -3.80
CA VAL A 343 14.94 3.72 -5.18
C VAL A 343 13.42 3.71 -5.38
N VAL A 344 12.67 3.10 -4.47
CA VAL A 344 11.20 3.07 -4.48
C VAL A 344 10.58 3.74 -3.24
N SER A 345 11.41 4.40 -2.42
CA SER A 345 10.94 5.12 -1.23
C SER A 345 10.70 6.60 -1.54
N PRO A 346 9.52 7.15 -1.29
CA PRO A 346 9.27 8.58 -1.45
C PRO A 346 10.09 9.43 -0.48
N LEU A 347 10.60 8.83 0.60
CA LEU A 347 11.45 9.52 1.59
C LEU A 347 12.89 9.73 1.11
N ALA A 348 13.29 9.09 0.01
CA ALA A 348 14.62 9.23 -0.55
C ALA A 348 14.68 10.19 -1.76
N MET A 349 13.53 10.74 -2.17
CA MET A 349 13.41 11.63 -3.34
C MET A 349 12.61 12.87 -2.98
N PRO A 350 13.06 14.08 -3.41
CA PRO A 350 12.29 15.30 -3.17
C PRO A 350 10.99 15.28 -3.97
N CYS A 351 9.88 15.66 -3.35
CA CYS A 351 8.61 15.83 -4.05
C CYS A 351 8.67 17.02 -5.02
N ARG A 352 8.30 16.82 -6.28
CA ARG A 352 8.32 17.88 -7.33
C ARG A 352 7.02 18.69 -7.38
N VAL A 353 5.96 18.20 -6.77
CA VAL A 353 4.71 18.97 -6.67
C VAL A 353 4.91 20.12 -5.66
N PRO A 354 4.46 21.35 -5.93
CA PRO A 354 4.57 22.47 -4.99
C PRO A 354 3.95 22.18 -3.62
N LEU A 355 4.51 22.75 -2.54
CA LEU A 355 4.11 22.48 -1.16
C LEU A 355 2.60 22.65 -0.93
N GLU A 356 2.03 23.74 -1.44
CA GLU A 356 0.61 24.09 -1.30
C GLU A 356 -0.34 23.14 -2.05
N ARG A 357 0.20 22.22 -2.86
CA ARG A 357 -0.52 21.20 -3.64
C ARG A 357 -0.32 19.80 -3.12
N ARG A 358 0.37 19.65 -1.97
CA ARG A 358 0.59 18.37 -1.28
C ARG A 358 -0.38 18.23 -0.13
N TYR A 359 -0.98 17.08 0.02
CA TYR A 359 -1.96 16.79 1.06
C TYR A 359 -1.73 15.41 1.64
N ILE A 360 -1.86 15.27 2.96
CA ILE A 360 -1.73 13.98 3.64
C ILE A 360 -2.91 13.82 4.58
N PHE A 361 -3.53 12.64 4.62
CA PHE A 361 -4.43 12.30 5.72
C PHE A 361 -4.10 10.92 6.29
N ALA A 362 -4.25 10.76 7.61
CA ALA A 362 -3.93 9.52 8.30
C ALA A 362 -4.74 9.31 9.58
N GLY A 363 -4.93 8.06 9.95
CA GLY A 363 -5.55 7.66 11.21
C GLY A 363 -4.53 7.64 12.34
N LEU A 364 -4.84 8.33 13.44
CA LEU A 364 -3.97 8.33 14.63
C LEU A 364 -3.86 6.95 15.29
N GLY A 365 -4.83 6.09 15.03
CA GLY A 365 -4.87 4.73 15.55
C GLY A 365 -4.62 3.66 14.47
N ASP A 366 -4.10 4.03 13.31
CA ASP A 366 -3.77 3.11 12.24
C ASP A 366 -2.74 2.06 12.70
N ARG A 367 -3.12 0.78 12.57
CA ARG A 367 -2.31 -0.36 12.98
C ARG A 367 -1.57 -1.00 11.81
N MET A 368 -1.95 -0.70 10.57
CA MET A 368 -1.36 -1.25 9.34
C MET A 368 -0.21 -0.36 8.85
N SER A 369 -0.53 0.82 8.34
CA SER A 369 0.44 1.86 7.99
C SER A 369 0.43 2.90 9.12
N THR A 370 1.22 2.67 10.15
CA THR A 370 1.15 3.45 11.39
C THR A 370 1.22 4.95 11.13
N PHE A 371 0.68 5.74 12.04
CA PHE A 371 0.72 7.21 11.94
C PHE A 371 2.16 7.74 11.79
N ASP A 372 3.17 7.01 12.31
CA ASP A 372 4.58 7.34 12.12
C ASP A 372 5.00 7.36 10.64
N GLN A 373 4.43 6.48 9.79
CA GLN A 373 4.66 6.51 8.34
C GLN A 373 4.17 7.83 7.73
N ALA A 374 2.99 8.28 8.14
CA ALA A 374 2.43 9.56 7.69
C ALA A 374 3.24 10.76 8.21
N LEU A 375 3.71 10.73 9.45
CA LEU A 375 4.58 11.77 10.01
C LEU A 375 5.92 11.87 9.29
N ARG A 376 6.53 10.73 8.95
CA ARG A 376 7.77 10.71 8.16
C ARG A 376 7.58 11.37 6.80
N LEU A 377 6.48 11.05 6.10
CA LEU A 377 6.15 11.69 4.83
C LEU A 377 5.85 13.19 5.01
N TRP A 378 5.12 13.56 6.03
CA TRP A 378 4.77 14.93 6.35
C TRP A 378 6.02 15.78 6.58
N ASN A 379 6.96 15.30 7.40
CA ASN A 379 8.23 15.99 7.63
C ASN A 379 9.09 16.06 6.34
N HIS A 380 9.13 14.97 5.56
CA HIS A 380 9.88 14.92 4.30
C HIS A 380 9.28 15.84 3.22
N TRP A 381 7.98 16.06 3.24
CA TRP A 381 7.28 16.95 2.31
C TRP A 381 7.18 18.40 2.77
N ASP A 382 7.98 18.82 3.74
CA ASP A 382 8.02 20.19 4.30
C ASP A 382 6.71 20.59 5.00
N ARG A 383 6.05 19.63 5.66
CA ARG A 383 4.85 19.82 6.48
C ARG A 383 3.65 20.41 5.73
N PRO A 384 3.17 19.76 4.66
CA PRO A 384 1.99 20.20 3.93
C PRO A 384 0.70 20.10 4.74
N ALA A 385 -0.43 20.46 4.12
CA ALA A 385 -1.74 20.27 4.74
C ALA A 385 -1.96 18.82 5.17
N MET A 386 -2.26 18.59 6.46
CA MET A 386 -2.48 17.28 7.05
C MET A 386 -3.79 17.15 7.77
N GLY A 387 -4.55 16.10 7.45
CA GLY A 387 -5.81 15.73 8.09
C GLY A 387 -5.65 14.48 8.96
N ALA A 388 -5.25 14.64 10.23
CA ALA A 388 -5.21 13.55 11.19
C ALA A 388 -6.60 13.27 11.77
N TYR A 389 -7.05 12.02 11.76
CA TYR A 389 -8.35 11.64 12.30
C TYR A 389 -8.24 10.57 13.40
N GLN A 390 -9.22 10.57 14.31
CA GLN A 390 -9.30 9.62 15.42
C GLN A 390 -9.85 8.28 14.92
N GLY A 391 -9.02 7.49 14.26
CA GLY A 391 -9.43 6.22 13.66
C GLY A 391 -8.26 5.33 13.23
N GLY A 392 -8.60 4.09 12.84
CA GLY A 392 -7.68 3.09 12.28
C GLY A 392 -7.47 3.25 10.78
N HIS A 393 -6.83 2.24 10.16
CA HIS A 393 -6.51 2.23 8.72
C HIS A 393 -7.75 2.39 7.84
N VAL A 394 -8.81 1.64 8.12
CA VAL A 394 -10.06 1.71 7.34
C VAL A 394 -10.97 2.89 7.70
N GLY A 395 -10.69 3.60 8.78
CA GLY A 395 -11.51 4.71 9.30
C GLY A 395 -11.67 5.89 8.34
N PHE A 396 -10.77 6.04 7.35
CA PHE A 396 -10.84 7.13 6.37
C PHE A 396 -12.12 7.09 5.53
N PHE A 397 -12.73 5.93 5.30
CA PHE A 397 -13.95 5.82 4.50
C PHE A 397 -15.11 6.66 5.05
N TRP A 398 -15.19 6.83 6.37
CA TRP A 398 -16.20 7.63 7.05
C TRP A 398 -15.66 8.86 7.78
N SER A 399 -14.34 9.05 7.81
CA SER A 399 -13.73 10.24 8.41
C SER A 399 -14.12 11.52 7.69
N MET A 400 -14.73 12.45 8.44
CA MET A 400 -15.04 13.79 7.93
C MET A 400 -13.77 14.62 7.72
N THR A 401 -12.73 14.40 8.52
CA THR A 401 -11.43 15.07 8.40
C THR A 401 -10.75 14.70 7.09
N ALA A 402 -10.60 13.40 6.81
CA ALA A 402 -10.04 12.92 5.54
C ALA A 402 -10.86 13.44 4.34
N ARG A 403 -12.20 13.37 4.43
CA ARG A 403 -13.10 13.85 3.38
C ARG A 403 -12.97 15.35 3.11
N ARG A 404 -12.87 16.18 4.14
CA ARG A 404 -12.70 17.63 4.01
C ARG A 404 -11.38 17.95 3.31
N LEU A 405 -10.27 17.34 3.74
CA LEU A 405 -8.97 17.57 3.14
C LEU A 405 -8.93 17.18 1.66
N VAL A 406 -9.49 16.01 1.30
CA VAL A 406 -9.59 15.59 -0.11
C VAL A 406 -10.45 16.55 -0.92
N ASN A 407 -11.58 17.01 -0.37
CA ASN A 407 -12.42 17.99 -1.06
C ASN A 407 -11.70 19.34 -1.23
N GLU A 408 -10.96 19.80 -0.23
CA GLU A 408 -10.14 21.02 -0.30
C GLU A 408 -9.11 20.93 -1.43
N ALA A 409 -8.35 19.84 -1.49
CA ALA A 409 -7.39 19.60 -2.57
C ALA A 409 -8.06 19.63 -3.96
N ILE A 410 -9.22 18.96 -4.08
CA ILE A 410 -9.97 18.89 -5.33
C ILE A 410 -10.52 20.28 -5.73
N GLU A 411 -11.10 21.01 -4.80
CA GLU A 411 -11.69 22.33 -5.05
C GLU A 411 -10.64 23.38 -5.39
N ALA A 412 -9.50 23.31 -4.72
CA ALA A 412 -8.42 24.27 -4.97
C ALA A 412 -7.72 24.05 -6.33
N TRP A 413 -7.59 22.79 -6.80
CA TRP A 413 -6.66 22.49 -7.90
C TRP A 413 -7.30 21.81 -9.11
N LEU A 414 -8.46 21.18 -8.97
CA LEU A 414 -9.07 20.37 -10.02
C LEU A 414 -10.43 20.93 -10.50
N VAL A 415 -11.14 21.66 -9.67
CA VAL A 415 -12.38 22.32 -10.13
C VAL A 415 -11.99 23.51 -11.02
N PRO A 416 -12.61 23.65 -12.20
CA PRO A 416 -12.33 24.74 -13.14
C PRO A 416 -12.58 26.13 -12.56
#